data_bf915ebf3a244343e25fa8510cbe405d
#
_entry.id   bf915ebf3a244343e25fa8510cbe405d
#
_cell.length_a   1.000
_cell.length_b   1.000
_cell.length_c   1.000
_cell.angle_alpha   90.00
_cell.angle_beta   90.00
_cell.angle_gamma   90.00
#
_symmetry.space_group_name_H-M   'P 1'
#
loop_
_entity.id
_entity.type
_entity.pdbx_description
1 polymer ?
#
loop_
_entity_poly.entity_id
_entity_poly.type
_entity_poly.pdbx_seq_one_letter_code
_entity_poly.pdbx_strand_id
1 'polypeptide(L)'
;MRLFFITIFTLLFSTQSFAAAMKMVGMKGKASEVTKTIRVNMYDNYYEPKTINVKKGETVRFIVENKGVLVHEFNIATMKMHKKHGPEMLDMMKNGILLPNKINKEKMKMMSKMNHKMAHSHSNSVLLEPKQKAELIWKFTSNAE
;
A
#
# COMPACT_ATOMS: atom_id res chain seq x y z
N MET A 1 58.81 -34.55 -18.04
CA MET A 1 57.74 -34.45 -17.07
C MET A 1 56.96 -33.17 -17.38
N ARG A 2 55.82 -33.29 -18.05
CA ARG A 2 55.00 -32.11 -18.48
C ARG A 2 53.86 -31.93 -17.46
N LEU A 3 53.88 -30.81 -16.73
CA LEU A 3 52.79 -30.43 -15.82
C LEU A 3 51.65 -29.85 -16.69
N PHE A 4 50.48 -30.48 -16.65
CA PHE A 4 49.22 -29.90 -17.15
C PHE A 4 48.55 -29.07 -16.02
N PHE A 5 48.48 -27.74 -16.21
CA PHE A 5 47.66 -26.91 -15.37
C PHE A 5 46.21 -26.96 -15.87
N ILE A 6 45.33 -27.59 -15.10
CA ILE A 6 43.87 -27.55 -15.32
C ILE A 6 43.35 -26.27 -14.68
N THR A 7 43.03 -25.28 -15.50
CA THR A 7 42.34 -24.07 -15.04
C THR A 7 40.84 -24.38 -14.90
N ILE A 8 40.35 -24.53 -13.67
CA ILE A 8 38.93 -24.70 -13.40
C ILE A 8 38.29 -23.31 -13.50
N PHE A 9 37.54 -23.06 -14.58
CA PHE A 9 36.72 -21.87 -14.76
C PHE A 9 35.39 -22.06 -14.04
N THR A 10 35.29 -21.56 -12.78
CA THR A 10 34.04 -21.56 -12.02
C THR A 10 33.10 -20.50 -12.59
N LEU A 11 32.11 -20.97 -13.35
CA LEU A 11 31.03 -20.13 -13.86
C LEU A 11 30.11 -19.79 -12.68
N LEU A 12 30.23 -18.56 -12.14
CA LEU A 12 29.31 -18.01 -11.16
C LEU A 12 27.98 -17.72 -11.85
N PHE A 13 27.04 -18.67 -11.79
CA PHE A 13 25.64 -18.38 -12.12
C PHE A 13 25.06 -17.49 -11.02
N SER A 14 25.02 -16.18 -11.28
CA SER A 14 24.18 -15.27 -10.50
C SER A 14 22.72 -15.57 -10.82
N THR A 15 22.07 -16.34 -9.93
CA THR A 15 20.63 -16.50 -9.94
C THR A 15 20.01 -15.14 -9.57
N GLN A 16 19.68 -14.37 -10.58
CA GLN A 16 18.77 -13.23 -10.38
C GLN A 16 17.42 -13.81 -9.98
N SER A 17 17.11 -13.74 -8.70
CA SER A 17 15.77 -14.00 -8.20
C SER A 17 14.85 -12.94 -8.79
N PHE A 18 14.20 -13.23 -9.91
CA PHE A 18 13.03 -12.52 -10.36
C PHE A 18 11.90 -12.80 -9.35
N ALA A 19 11.95 -12.11 -8.22
CA ALA A 19 10.75 -11.88 -7.45
C ALA A 19 9.80 -11.18 -8.42
N ALA A 20 8.77 -11.89 -8.88
CA ALA A 20 7.66 -11.31 -9.60
C ALA A 20 6.98 -10.32 -8.64
N ALA A 21 7.55 -9.12 -8.53
CA ALA A 21 6.96 -8.01 -7.83
C ALA A 21 5.57 -7.86 -8.44
N MET A 22 4.53 -8.10 -7.66
CA MET A 22 3.18 -7.71 -8.05
C MET A 22 3.32 -6.26 -8.50
N LYS A 23 2.96 -6.01 -9.77
CA LYS A 23 3.22 -4.72 -10.43
C LYS A 23 2.46 -3.65 -9.67
N MET A 24 3.06 -3.14 -8.62
CA MET A 24 2.51 -2.05 -7.83
C MET A 24 2.52 -0.81 -8.71
N VAL A 25 1.47 0.00 -8.63
CA VAL A 25 1.33 1.26 -9.38
C VAL A 25 2.44 2.26 -8.99
N GLY A 26 3.26 1.91 -7.99
CA GLY A 26 4.34 2.75 -7.50
C GLY A 26 4.97 2.21 -6.22
N MET A 27 5.59 3.12 -5.47
CA MET A 27 6.24 2.85 -4.19
C MET A 27 6.10 4.05 -3.25
N LYS A 28 6.40 3.85 -1.97
CA LYS A 28 6.45 4.95 -0.99
C LYS A 28 7.41 6.03 -1.48
N GLY A 29 6.92 7.27 -1.57
CA GLY A 29 7.68 8.44 -1.98
C GLY A 29 8.38 9.13 -0.81
N LYS A 30 9.31 10.02 -1.12
CA LYS A 30 9.98 10.90 -0.16
C LYS A 30 9.36 12.29 -0.19
N ALA A 31 9.26 12.95 0.96
CA ALA A 31 8.70 14.31 1.06
C ALA A 31 9.46 15.33 0.20
N SER A 32 10.79 15.16 0.07
CA SER A 32 11.65 16.02 -0.76
C SER A 32 11.44 15.85 -2.27
N GLU A 33 10.79 14.75 -2.70
CA GLU A 33 10.53 14.44 -4.12
C GLU A 33 9.11 14.81 -4.56
N VAL A 34 8.30 15.39 -3.67
CA VAL A 34 6.89 15.71 -3.96
C VAL A 34 6.79 16.75 -5.07
N THR A 35 6.14 16.37 -6.17
CA THR A 35 5.88 17.23 -7.33
C THR A 35 4.45 17.78 -7.33
N LYS A 36 3.53 17.14 -6.60
CA LYS A 36 2.10 17.48 -6.58
C LYS A 36 1.48 17.15 -5.22
N THR A 37 0.58 18.00 -4.75
CA THR A 37 -0.23 17.72 -3.55
C THR A 37 -1.70 17.66 -3.94
N ILE A 38 -2.38 16.60 -3.51
CA ILE A 38 -3.81 16.39 -3.77
C ILE A 38 -4.52 16.20 -2.43
N ARG A 39 -5.62 16.93 -2.22
CA ARG A 39 -6.53 16.71 -1.10
C ARG A 39 -7.59 15.71 -1.50
N VAL A 40 -7.83 14.71 -0.65
CA VAL A 40 -8.86 13.69 -0.85
C VAL A 40 -9.80 13.71 0.34
N ASN A 41 -11.07 13.99 0.10
CA ASN A 41 -12.13 13.88 1.08
C ASN A 41 -12.89 12.56 0.82
N MET A 42 -12.97 11.71 1.84
CA MET A 42 -13.72 10.47 1.80
C MET A 42 -15.06 10.68 2.49
N TYR A 43 -16.16 10.45 1.78
CA TYR A 43 -17.53 10.44 2.29
C TYR A 43 -18.07 9.00 2.25
N ASP A 44 -19.19 8.72 2.90
CA ASP A 44 -19.69 7.36 3.02
C ASP A 44 -20.06 6.70 1.69
N ASN A 45 -20.42 7.50 0.68
CA ASN A 45 -20.86 7.00 -0.63
C ASN A 45 -19.97 7.42 -1.80
N TYR A 46 -18.99 8.30 -1.59
CA TYR A 46 -18.10 8.79 -2.66
C TYR A 46 -16.83 9.41 -2.10
N TYR A 47 -15.86 9.59 -2.97
CA TYR A 47 -14.62 10.32 -2.68
C TYR A 47 -14.54 11.57 -3.57
N GLU A 48 -13.84 12.58 -3.08
CA GLU A 48 -13.64 13.84 -3.77
C GLU A 48 -12.14 14.19 -3.78
N PRO A 49 -11.52 14.39 -4.96
CA PRO A 49 -12.12 14.29 -6.29
C PRO A 49 -12.51 12.85 -6.65
N LYS A 50 -13.48 12.69 -7.56
CA LYS A 50 -13.91 11.35 -8.04
C LYS A 50 -12.84 10.63 -8.84
N THR A 51 -11.99 11.39 -9.54
CA THR A 51 -10.93 10.89 -10.41
C THR A 51 -9.64 11.65 -10.11
N ILE A 52 -8.53 10.93 -10.04
CA ILE A 52 -7.19 11.48 -9.83
C ILE A 52 -6.26 10.96 -10.92
N ASN A 53 -5.90 11.82 -11.86
CA ASN A 53 -4.94 11.47 -12.90
C ASN A 53 -3.50 11.75 -12.46
N VAL A 54 -2.63 10.76 -12.58
CA VAL A 54 -1.20 10.84 -12.27
C VAL A 54 -0.36 10.28 -13.39
N LYS A 55 0.84 10.85 -13.57
CA LYS A 55 1.79 10.42 -14.59
C LYS A 55 2.91 9.59 -13.98
N LYS A 56 3.48 8.71 -14.78
CA LYS A 56 4.71 8.00 -14.43
C LYS A 56 5.80 9.00 -14.01
N GLY A 57 6.43 8.75 -12.88
CA GLY A 57 7.51 9.58 -12.32
C GLY A 57 7.02 10.63 -11.32
N GLU A 58 5.74 10.97 -11.28
CA GLU A 58 5.22 11.90 -10.27
C GLU A 58 5.31 11.29 -8.87
N THR A 59 5.72 12.13 -7.90
CA THR A 59 5.61 11.84 -6.48
C THR A 59 4.53 12.73 -5.89
N VAL A 60 3.42 12.12 -5.51
CA VAL A 60 2.22 12.81 -5.05
C VAL A 60 2.09 12.70 -3.54
N ARG A 61 1.85 13.84 -2.90
CA ARG A 61 1.40 13.91 -1.51
C ARG A 61 -0.12 13.93 -1.50
N PHE A 62 -0.73 12.91 -0.93
CA PHE A 62 -2.16 12.88 -0.66
C PHE A 62 -2.41 13.33 0.78
N ILE A 63 -3.25 14.36 0.95
CA ILE A 63 -3.78 14.77 2.24
C ILE A 63 -5.21 14.24 2.29
N VAL A 64 -5.39 13.15 3.02
CA VAL A 64 -6.64 12.39 3.06
C VAL A 64 -7.41 12.74 4.33
N GLU A 65 -8.69 13.05 4.20
CA GLU A 65 -9.59 13.32 5.32
C GLU A 65 -10.86 12.48 5.21
N ASN A 66 -11.24 11.82 6.30
CA ASN A 66 -12.53 11.14 6.39
C ASN A 66 -13.61 12.13 6.85
N LYS A 67 -14.48 12.53 5.93
CA LYS A 67 -15.64 13.42 6.14
C LYS A 67 -16.93 12.65 6.41
N GLY A 68 -16.91 11.33 6.26
CA GLY A 68 -18.04 10.46 6.52
C GLY A 68 -18.25 10.16 8.00
N VAL A 69 -19.23 9.29 8.29
CA VAL A 69 -19.53 8.80 9.64
C VAL A 69 -19.09 7.34 9.84
N LEU A 70 -18.62 6.69 8.77
CA LEU A 70 -18.05 5.34 8.81
C LEU A 70 -16.52 5.39 8.72
N VAL A 71 -15.87 4.26 9.04
CA VAL A 71 -14.42 4.08 8.77
C VAL A 71 -14.22 3.92 7.26
N HIS A 72 -13.26 4.67 6.71
CA HIS A 72 -12.92 4.61 5.29
C HIS A 72 -11.44 4.35 5.08
N GLU A 73 -11.11 3.68 3.98
CA GLU A 73 -9.75 3.45 3.53
C GLU A 73 -9.48 4.18 2.21
N PHE A 74 -8.41 4.97 2.16
CA PHE A 74 -7.83 5.42 0.90
C PHE A 74 -6.69 4.49 0.52
N ASN A 75 -6.80 3.82 -0.63
CA ASN A 75 -5.85 2.79 -1.06
C ASN A 75 -5.41 3.01 -2.51
N ILE A 76 -4.09 3.09 -2.74
CA ILE A 76 -3.48 3.17 -4.08
C ILE A 76 -3.17 1.75 -4.54
N ALA A 77 -4.06 1.17 -5.34
CA ALA A 77 -4.00 -0.23 -5.71
C ALA A 77 -4.56 -0.49 -7.12
N THR A 78 -4.11 -1.56 -7.75
CA THR A 78 -4.82 -2.10 -8.91
C THR A 78 -6.09 -2.83 -8.47
N MET A 79 -7.05 -2.98 -9.38
CA MET A 79 -8.26 -3.78 -9.11
C MET A 79 -7.95 -5.20 -8.63
N LYS A 80 -6.88 -5.81 -9.14
CA LYS A 80 -6.42 -7.13 -8.70
C LYS A 80 -5.94 -7.11 -7.24
N MET A 81 -5.19 -6.08 -6.85
CA MET A 81 -4.71 -5.90 -5.48
C MET A 81 -5.89 -5.65 -4.54
N HIS A 82 -6.81 -4.77 -4.93
CA HIS A 82 -8.01 -4.46 -4.16
C HIS A 82 -8.88 -5.71 -3.89
N LYS A 83 -9.15 -6.52 -4.92
CA LYS A 83 -9.86 -7.81 -4.76
C LYS A 83 -9.15 -8.77 -3.81
N LYS A 84 -7.80 -8.80 -3.83
CA LYS A 84 -7.01 -9.65 -2.92
C LYS A 84 -7.04 -9.14 -1.48
N HIS A 85 -7.16 -7.83 -1.28
CA HIS A 85 -7.21 -7.18 0.03
C HIS A 85 -8.59 -7.34 0.73
N GLY A 86 -9.67 -7.46 -0.04
CA GLY A 86 -11.03 -7.56 0.49
C GLY A 86 -11.23 -8.64 1.58
N PRO A 87 -10.71 -9.88 1.43
CA PRO A 87 -10.79 -10.90 2.47
C PRO A 87 -10.14 -10.48 3.80
N GLU A 88 -9.01 -9.74 3.77
CA GLU A 88 -8.35 -9.22 4.97
C GLU A 88 -9.26 -8.24 5.71
N MET A 89 -9.87 -7.29 5.00
CA MET A 89 -10.83 -6.34 5.57
C MET A 89 -12.02 -7.05 6.19
N LEU A 90 -12.56 -8.06 5.50
CA LEU A 90 -13.67 -8.86 6.02
C LEU A 90 -13.29 -9.62 7.30
N ASP A 91 -12.08 -10.18 7.36
CA ASP A 91 -11.58 -10.87 8.56
C ASP A 91 -11.40 -9.89 9.72
N MET A 92 -10.94 -8.66 9.47
CA MET A 92 -10.85 -7.62 10.49
C MET A 92 -12.23 -7.23 11.03
N MET A 93 -13.24 -7.17 10.15
CA MET A 93 -14.64 -6.92 10.56
C MET A 93 -15.19 -8.07 11.41
N LYS A 94 -15.06 -9.32 10.95
CA LYS A 94 -15.51 -10.52 11.65
C LYS A 94 -14.89 -10.66 13.04
N ASN A 95 -13.63 -10.26 13.15
CA ASN A 95 -12.89 -10.29 14.41
C ASN A 95 -13.15 -9.05 15.27
N GLY A 96 -14.02 -8.12 14.89
CA GLY A 96 -14.34 -6.91 15.64
C GLY A 96 -13.15 -5.97 15.85
N ILE A 97 -12.19 -6.01 14.93
CA ILE A 97 -11.10 -5.02 14.83
C ILE A 97 -11.64 -3.77 14.15
N LEU A 98 -12.33 -3.98 13.02
CA LEU A 98 -12.95 -2.93 12.22
C LEU A 98 -14.44 -2.88 12.55
N LEU A 99 -14.86 -1.82 13.19
CA LEU A 99 -16.26 -1.50 13.49
C LEU A 99 -16.76 -0.44 12.49
N PRO A 100 -18.06 -0.22 12.34
CA PRO A 100 -18.58 0.72 11.35
C PRO A 100 -17.94 2.11 11.42
N ASN A 101 -17.74 2.66 12.61
CA ASN A 101 -17.25 4.02 12.83
C ASN A 101 -15.98 4.10 13.70
N LYS A 102 -15.37 2.95 14.02
CA LYS A 102 -14.21 2.89 14.94
C LYS A 102 -13.29 1.73 14.60
N ILE A 103 -12.00 1.90 14.86
CA ILE A 103 -10.99 0.86 14.80
C ILE A 103 -10.59 0.46 16.21
N ASN A 104 -10.80 -0.81 16.56
CA ASN A 104 -10.34 -1.35 17.84
C ASN A 104 -8.83 -1.58 17.79
N LYS A 105 -8.06 -0.54 18.10
CA LYS A 105 -6.59 -0.55 18.01
C LYS A 105 -5.93 -1.55 18.94
N GLU A 106 -6.51 -1.77 20.13
CA GLU A 106 -5.98 -2.73 21.11
C GLU A 106 -6.15 -4.16 20.58
N LYS A 107 -7.34 -4.48 20.06
CA LYS A 107 -7.60 -5.78 19.45
C LYS A 107 -6.77 -6.00 18.18
N MET A 108 -6.60 -4.97 17.36
CA MET A 108 -5.71 -4.98 16.21
C MET A 108 -4.28 -5.33 16.64
N LYS A 109 -3.74 -4.64 17.65
CA LYS A 109 -2.39 -4.89 18.20
C LYS A 109 -2.26 -6.31 18.78
N MET A 110 -3.27 -6.79 19.48
CA MET A 110 -3.27 -8.14 20.02
C MET A 110 -3.28 -9.19 18.91
N MET A 111 -4.18 -9.06 17.95
CA MET A 111 -4.33 -10.05 16.87
C MET A 111 -3.20 -10.00 15.85
N SER A 112 -2.56 -8.85 15.63
CA SER A 112 -1.40 -8.73 14.75
C SER A 112 -0.17 -9.53 15.22
N LYS A 113 -0.08 -9.83 16.50
CA LYS A 113 0.96 -10.74 17.04
C LYS A 113 0.75 -12.17 16.58
N MET A 114 -0.49 -12.58 16.35
CA MET A 114 -0.86 -13.94 15.90
C MET A 114 -0.92 -14.01 14.37
N ASN A 115 -1.35 -12.93 13.73
CA ASN A 115 -1.47 -12.82 12.28
C ASN A 115 -1.13 -11.39 11.83
N HIS A 116 0.02 -11.21 11.17
CA HIS A 116 0.50 -9.91 10.71
C HIS A 116 -0.46 -9.15 9.79
N LYS A 117 -1.32 -9.86 9.05
CA LYS A 117 -2.35 -9.25 8.20
C LYS A 117 -3.35 -8.41 9.02
N MET A 118 -3.59 -8.78 10.29
CA MET A 118 -4.47 -8.03 11.19
C MET A 118 -3.89 -6.69 11.65
N ALA A 119 -2.62 -6.40 11.36
CA ALA A 119 -2.00 -5.09 11.62
C ALA A 119 -2.46 -4.01 10.64
N HIS A 120 -3.00 -4.39 9.49
CA HIS A 120 -3.36 -3.50 8.39
C HIS A 120 -2.27 -2.44 8.08
N SER A 121 -1.02 -2.89 8.03
CA SER A 121 0.16 -2.03 7.83
C SER A 121 0.59 -2.04 6.38
N HIS A 122 -0.11 -1.27 5.54
CA HIS A 122 0.21 -1.12 4.12
C HIS A 122 0.78 0.26 3.84
N SER A 123 1.87 0.33 3.08
CA SER A 123 2.51 1.61 2.73
C SER A 123 1.73 2.42 1.67
N ASN A 124 0.77 1.77 1.00
CA ASN A 124 -0.04 2.34 -0.09
C ASN A 124 -1.46 2.68 0.33
N SER A 125 -1.79 2.59 1.62
CA SER A 125 -3.13 2.93 2.10
C SER A 125 -3.12 3.61 3.46
N VAL A 126 -4.22 4.28 3.77
CA VAL A 126 -4.55 4.82 5.08
C VAL A 126 -5.99 4.50 5.44
N LEU A 127 -6.19 3.94 6.63
CA LEU A 127 -7.49 3.59 7.19
C LEU A 127 -7.85 4.61 8.27
N LEU A 128 -8.96 5.33 8.10
CA LEU A 128 -9.31 6.50 8.91
C LEU A 128 -10.69 6.36 9.54
N GLU A 129 -10.75 6.58 10.84
CA GLU A 129 -12.02 6.81 11.54
C GLU A 129 -12.64 8.16 11.12
N PRO A 130 -13.95 8.39 11.37
CA PRO A 130 -14.59 9.67 11.11
C PRO A 130 -13.79 10.87 11.64
N LYS A 131 -13.68 11.94 10.84
CA LYS A 131 -12.98 13.20 11.14
C LYS A 131 -11.45 13.09 11.24
N GLN A 132 -10.87 11.91 11.04
CA GLN A 132 -9.42 11.74 11.02
C GLN A 132 -8.82 12.18 9.68
N LYS A 133 -7.55 12.56 9.75
CA LYS A 133 -6.72 12.94 8.60
C LYS A 133 -5.42 12.16 8.61
N ALA A 134 -4.91 11.89 7.41
CA ALA A 134 -3.57 11.33 7.24
C ALA A 134 -2.89 11.89 6.00
N GLU A 135 -1.59 11.71 5.94
CA GLU A 135 -0.76 11.99 4.77
C GLU A 135 -0.22 10.68 4.19
N LEU A 136 -0.28 10.56 2.86
CA LEU A 136 0.33 9.47 2.12
C LEU A 136 1.16 10.06 0.98
N ILE A 137 2.46 9.72 0.92
CA ILE A 137 3.35 10.14 -0.17
C ILE A 137 3.68 8.93 -1.03
N TRP A 138 3.32 9.01 -2.31
CA TRP A 138 3.45 7.90 -3.25
C TRP A 138 4.12 8.33 -4.54
N LYS A 139 5.16 7.56 -4.97
CA LYS A 139 5.85 7.74 -6.25
C LYS A 139 5.30 6.77 -7.26
N PHE A 140 4.72 7.29 -8.33
CA PHE A 140 4.10 6.48 -9.38
C PHE A 140 5.14 5.97 -10.38
N THR A 141 5.12 4.67 -10.66
CA THR A 141 6.01 4.03 -11.64
C THR A 141 5.33 3.75 -12.98
N SER A 142 4.03 4.05 -13.08
CA SER A 142 3.19 4.02 -14.28
C SER A 142 2.16 5.13 -14.22
N ASN A 143 1.55 5.47 -15.37
CA ASN A 143 0.36 6.31 -15.37
C ASN A 143 -0.78 5.57 -14.66
N ALA A 144 -1.61 6.31 -13.94
CA ALA A 144 -2.77 5.76 -13.23
C ALA A 144 -3.90 6.81 -13.14
N GLU A 145 -5.12 6.29 -13.03
CA GLU A 145 -6.35 7.03 -12.81
C GLU A 145 -7.11 6.41 -11.64
#